data_682a1602aa3bf5ed2270c47a2f395dc3
#
_entry.id   682a1602aa3bf5ed2270c47a2f395dc3
#
_cell.length_a   1.000
_cell.length_b   1.000
_cell.length_c   1.000
_cell.angle_alpha   90.00
_cell.angle_beta   90.00
_cell.angle_gamma   90.00
#
_symmetry.space_group_name_H-M   'P 1'
#
loop_
_entity.id
_entity.type
_entity.pdbx_description
1 polymer ?
#
loop_
_entity_poly.entity_id
_entity_poly.type
_entity_poly.pdbx_seq_one_letter_code
_entity_poly.pdbx_strand_id
1 'polypeptide(L)'
;MAMQIIPLDQQGFGEFNNGKIVENKPIGFPKDGSFLKPYSNLFYWAHARALRESTIGLHPHKGFEICTFVIKGAIRHFDTQLNEWKDLQAGDAQIIRAGNGISHSEWMDQHAELFQIWFDPNLQKTLQQPPSYSDYDAHQFPVQILTSGSLQTLIGPGSPFQMDTPGIQFSKLVLDAGGVDLPLNPSSTTSIYLLEGDALVNGEVIRTSDFAVITETNLLEITVFAQTILYILQSPQQPDYTTYARQPLHPQ
;
A
#
# COMPACT_ATOMS: atom_id res chain seq x y z
N MET A 1 -0.09 -4.78 23.61
CA MET A 1 0.06 -3.93 22.41
C MET A 1 1.54 -3.62 22.21
N ALA A 2 2.04 -3.84 21.01
CA ALA A 2 3.35 -3.36 20.59
C ALA A 2 3.15 -2.41 19.40
N MET A 3 3.77 -1.24 19.45
CA MET A 3 3.74 -0.25 18.38
C MET A 3 5.16 0.18 18.04
N GLN A 4 5.49 0.19 16.76
CA GLN A 4 6.76 0.66 16.24
C GLN A 4 6.49 1.76 15.21
N ILE A 5 7.06 2.92 15.42
CA ILE A 5 6.97 4.05 14.48
C ILE A 5 8.25 4.12 13.68
N ILE A 6 8.12 4.24 12.37
CA ILE A 6 9.21 4.39 11.41
C ILE A 6 9.07 5.78 10.78
N PRO A 7 9.77 6.78 11.29
CA PRO A 7 9.74 8.11 10.74
C PRO A 7 10.35 8.15 9.33
N LEU A 8 10.06 9.21 8.60
CA LEU A 8 10.44 9.37 7.20
C LEU A 8 11.94 9.15 6.96
N ASP A 9 12.81 9.58 7.87
CA ASP A 9 14.27 9.45 7.77
C ASP A 9 14.80 8.02 8.01
N GLN A 10 13.95 7.11 8.49
CA GLN A 10 14.23 5.67 8.63
C GLN A 10 13.62 4.83 7.51
N GLN A 11 12.88 5.46 6.59
CA GLN A 11 12.33 4.80 5.42
C GLN A 11 13.38 4.72 4.30
N GLY A 12 13.30 3.68 3.49
CA GLY A 12 14.13 3.57 2.30
C GLY A 12 13.79 4.66 1.29
N PHE A 13 14.75 4.98 0.44
CA PHE A 13 14.61 5.96 -0.63
C PHE A 13 14.91 5.32 -1.97
N GLY A 14 14.17 5.72 -2.99
CA GLY A 14 14.41 5.36 -4.37
C GLY A 14 14.09 6.49 -5.32
N GLU A 15 14.66 6.44 -6.51
CA GLU A 15 14.37 7.40 -7.55
C GLU A 15 14.41 6.75 -8.94
N PHE A 16 13.64 7.32 -9.85
CA PHE A 16 13.67 6.98 -11.27
C PHE A 16 13.95 8.22 -12.11
N ASN A 17 14.62 8.00 -13.25
CA ASN A 17 14.84 9.00 -14.28
C ASN A 17 15.49 10.29 -13.75
N ASN A 18 16.60 10.13 -12.98
CA ASN A 18 17.36 11.22 -12.37
C ASN A 18 16.49 12.11 -11.46
N GLY A 19 15.74 11.49 -10.55
CA GLY A 19 14.93 12.16 -9.55
C GLY A 19 13.62 12.77 -10.06
N LYS A 20 13.17 12.45 -11.29
CA LYS A 20 11.86 12.89 -11.75
C LYS A 20 10.72 12.23 -10.99
N ILE A 21 10.89 10.97 -10.62
CA ILE A 21 10.01 10.24 -9.70
C ILE A 21 10.86 9.86 -8.51
N VAL A 22 10.37 10.12 -7.31
CA VAL A 22 11.01 9.75 -6.04
C VAL A 22 10.07 8.89 -5.21
N GLU A 23 10.63 8.00 -4.40
CA GLU A 23 9.89 7.09 -3.55
C GLU A 23 10.43 7.11 -2.12
N ASN A 24 9.53 7.21 -1.15
CA ASN A 24 9.81 6.84 0.23
C ASN A 24 9.22 5.45 0.47
N LYS A 25 10.01 4.57 1.08
CA LYS A 25 9.70 3.15 1.21
C LYS A 25 9.73 2.72 2.67
N PRO A 26 8.59 2.77 3.38
CA PRO A 26 8.49 2.14 4.70
C PRO A 26 8.97 0.69 4.68
N ILE A 27 8.59 -0.06 3.64
CA ILE A 27 9.05 -1.42 3.38
C ILE A 27 9.63 -1.44 1.97
N GLY A 28 10.95 -1.57 1.86
CA GLY A 28 11.67 -1.59 0.58
C GLY A 28 12.51 -2.85 0.41
N PHE A 29 13.22 -2.91 -0.70
CA PHE A 29 14.25 -3.92 -0.92
C PHE A 29 15.45 -3.67 0.01
N PRO A 30 16.27 -4.69 0.32
CA PRO A 30 17.45 -4.50 1.19
C PRO A 30 18.39 -3.38 0.76
N LYS A 31 18.49 -3.12 -0.54
CA LYS A 31 19.31 -2.05 -1.11
C LYS A 31 18.75 -0.64 -0.89
N ASP A 32 17.48 -0.51 -0.57
CA ASP A 32 16.81 0.79 -0.44
C ASP A 32 17.04 1.45 0.92
N GLY A 33 17.60 0.69 1.89
CA GLY A 33 17.91 1.19 3.21
C GLY A 33 16.72 1.28 4.16
N SER A 34 15.59 0.64 3.84
CA SER A 34 14.43 0.58 4.74
C SER A 34 14.79 -0.12 6.05
N PHE A 35 14.42 0.48 7.16
CA PHE A 35 14.58 -0.11 8.48
C PHE A 35 13.67 -1.34 8.65
N LEU A 36 12.44 -1.26 8.12
CA LEU A 36 11.45 -2.31 8.25
C LEU A 36 11.64 -3.35 7.14
N LYS A 37 11.64 -4.62 7.55
CA LYS A 37 11.66 -5.76 6.62
C LYS A 37 10.23 -6.19 6.29
N PRO A 38 9.99 -6.89 5.15
CA PRO A 38 8.71 -7.52 4.86
C PRO A 38 8.20 -8.37 6.02
N TYR A 39 6.91 -8.31 6.29
CA TYR A 39 6.24 -9.09 7.33
C TYR A 39 4.85 -9.53 6.86
N SER A 40 4.30 -10.55 7.53
CA SER A 40 3.03 -11.13 7.08
C SER A 40 3.13 -11.56 5.61
N ASN A 41 2.17 -11.12 4.80
CA ASN A 41 2.15 -11.17 3.36
C ASN A 41 2.28 -9.77 2.71
N LEU A 42 2.71 -8.77 3.46
CA LEU A 42 3.06 -7.44 2.99
C LEU A 42 4.56 -7.40 2.66
N PHE A 43 4.87 -7.31 1.37
CA PHE A 43 6.24 -7.43 0.88
C PHE A 43 6.92 -6.09 0.64
N TYR A 44 6.17 -5.09 0.14
CA TYR A 44 6.71 -3.80 -0.26
C TYR A 44 5.65 -2.71 -0.10
N TRP A 45 6.07 -1.52 0.29
CA TRP A 45 5.23 -0.32 0.30
C TRP A 45 6.07 0.88 -0.07
N ALA A 46 5.71 1.56 -1.15
CA ALA A 46 6.29 2.83 -1.56
C ALA A 46 5.23 3.92 -1.65
N HIS A 47 5.58 5.13 -1.22
CA HIS A 47 4.91 6.37 -1.57
C HIS A 47 5.71 7.05 -2.68
N ALA A 48 5.23 6.94 -3.92
CA ALA A 48 5.85 7.50 -5.10
C ALA A 48 5.26 8.88 -5.42
N ARG A 49 6.13 9.81 -5.82
CA ARG A 49 5.78 11.18 -6.17
C ARG A 49 6.52 11.60 -7.44
N ALA A 50 5.79 12.06 -8.43
CA ALA A 50 6.37 12.61 -9.66
C ALA A 50 6.68 14.11 -9.47
N LEU A 51 7.95 14.45 -9.30
CA LEU A 51 8.40 15.85 -9.25
C LEU A 51 8.31 16.50 -10.63
N ARG A 52 8.37 15.69 -11.67
CA ARG A 52 8.13 16.03 -13.07
C ARG A 52 7.47 14.85 -13.77
N GLU A 53 6.72 15.13 -14.83
CA GLU A 53 6.19 14.08 -15.70
C GLU A 53 7.30 13.09 -16.10
N SER A 54 7.03 11.82 -15.95
CA SER A 54 8.01 10.78 -16.27
C SER A 54 7.37 9.40 -16.41
N THR A 55 8.08 8.51 -17.10
CA THR A 55 7.68 7.11 -17.29
C THR A 55 8.70 6.18 -16.66
N ILE A 56 8.26 5.30 -15.77
CA ILE A 56 9.04 4.12 -15.37
C ILE A 56 8.94 3.13 -16.53
N GLY A 57 10.07 2.86 -17.18
CA GLY A 57 10.14 2.01 -18.37
C GLY A 57 9.70 0.57 -18.11
N LEU A 58 9.48 -0.17 -19.19
CA LEU A 58 9.01 -1.55 -19.13
C LEU A 58 9.96 -2.43 -18.29
N HIS A 59 9.41 -3.07 -17.26
CA HIS A 59 10.16 -3.94 -16.34
C HIS A 59 9.33 -5.14 -15.90
N PRO A 60 9.98 -6.31 -15.60
CA PRO A 60 9.27 -7.56 -15.36
C PRO A 60 8.91 -7.77 -13.89
N HIS A 61 7.77 -8.47 -13.68
CA HIS A 61 7.34 -8.99 -12.39
C HIS A 61 6.86 -10.44 -12.52
N LYS A 62 6.91 -11.16 -11.40
CA LYS A 62 6.45 -12.54 -11.33
C LYS A 62 6.00 -12.88 -9.92
N GLY A 63 4.87 -13.55 -9.80
CA GLY A 63 4.35 -14.13 -8.58
C GLY A 63 3.57 -13.18 -7.67
N PHE A 64 4.04 -11.96 -7.50
CA PHE A 64 3.45 -10.96 -6.59
C PHE A 64 2.15 -10.34 -7.11
N GLU A 65 1.38 -9.80 -6.19
CA GLU A 65 0.31 -8.85 -6.47
C GLU A 65 0.80 -7.44 -6.23
N ILE A 66 0.73 -6.60 -7.27
CA ILE A 66 1.19 -5.20 -7.24
C ILE A 66 -0.04 -4.31 -7.30
N CYS A 67 -0.31 -3.64 -6.19
CA CYS A 67 -1.46 -2.76 -6.05
C CYS A 67 -1.00 -1.31 -6.11
N THR A 68 -1.65 -0.51 -6.97
CA THR A 68 -1.41 0.94 -7.04
C THR A 68 -2.68 1.66 -6.60
N PHE A 69 -2.54 2.62 -5.69
CA PHE A 69 -3.61 3.50 -5.24
C PHE A 69 -3.21 4.93 -5.56
N VAL A 70 -3.94 5.59 -6.47
CA VAL A 70 -3.63 6.95 -6.90
C VAL A 70 -4.09 7.93 -5.83
N ILE A 71 -3.15 8.66 -5.24
CA ILE A 71 -3.42 9.64 -4.18
C ILE A 71 -3.81 10.99 -4.78
N LYS A 72 -3.05 11.40 -5.83
CA LYS A 72 -3.18 12.71 -6.45
C LYS A 72 -2.76 12.68 -7.91
N GLY A 73 -3.39 13.53 -8.74
CA GLY A 73 -3.05 13.67 -10.16
C GLY A 73 -3.53 12.50 -11.00
N ALA A 74 -2.80 12.21 -12.08
CA ALA A 74 -3.09 11.16 -13.03
C ALA A 74 -1.86 10.29 -13.31
N ILE A 75 -2.11 9.02 -13.56
CA ILE A 75 -1.11 8.04 -13.98
C ILE A 75 -1.63 7.24 -15.17
N ARG A 76 -0.73 6.53 -15.84
CA ARG A 76 -1.09 5.55 -16.86
C ARG A 76 -0.35 4.25 -16.63
N HIS A 77 -1.03 3.17 -16.81
CA HIS A 77 -0.50 1.83 -16.76
C HIS A 77 -0.45 1.21 -18.16
N PHE A 78 0.64 0.53 -18.48
CA PHE A 78 0.77 -0.34 -19.66
C PHE A 78 1.33 -1.69 -19.23
N ASP A 79 0.82 -2.77 -19.71
CA ASP A 79 1.44 -4.08 -19.54
C ASP A 79 1.42 -4.93 -20.81
N THR A 80 2.25 -5.97 -20.81
CA THR A 80 2.44 -6.87 -21.96
C THR A 80 1.26 -7.80 -22.23
N GLN A 81 0.31 -7.91 -21.32
CA GLN A 81 -0.90 -8.69 -21.52
C GLN A 81 -2.01 -7.84 -22.15
N LEU A 82 -2.27 -6.65 -21.61
CA LEU A 82 -3.24 -5.71 -22.14
C LEU A 82 -2.78 -5.13 -23.48
N ASN A 83 -1.48 -4.85 -23.60
CA ASN A 83 -0.85 -4.20 -24.75
C ASN A 83 -1.49 -2.84 -25.10
N GLU A 84 -1.99 -2.13 -24.09
CA GLU A 84 -2.59 -0.80 -24.19
C GLU A 84 -2.34 0.01 -22.91
N TRP A 85 -2.42 1.34 -23.00
CA TRP A 85 -2.35 2.22 -21.86
C TRP A 85 -3.73 2.38 -21.21
N LYS A 86 -3.77 2.26 -19.89
CA LYS A 86 -4.94 2.53 -19.04
C LYS A 86 -4.70 3.79 -18.23
N ASP A 87 -5.65 4.72 -18.27
CA ASP A 87 -5.61 5.97 -17.52
C ASP A 87 -6.23 5.76 -16.13
N LEU A 88 -5.59 6.27 -15.09
CA LEU A 88 -6.12 6.30 -13.72
C LEU A 88 -5.95 7.70 -13.14
N GLN A 89 -6.90 8.11 -12.30
CA GLN A 89 -6.96 9.41 -11.65
C GLN A 89 -6.96 9.27 -10.13
N ALA A 90 -6.82 10.40 -9.44
CA ALA A 90 -6.85 10.43 -7.98
C ALA A 90 -8.08 9.71 -7.41
N GLY A 91 -7.84 8.76 -6.51
CA GLY A 91 -8.84 7.89 -5.90
C GLY A 91 -9.02 6.54 -6.60
N ASP A 92 -8.60 6.39 -7.85
CA ASP A 92 -8.63 5.13 -8.56
C ASP A 92 -7.56 4.17 -8.01
N ALA A 93 -7.79 2.88 -8.24
CA ALA A 93 -6.84 1.84 -7.87
C ALA A 93 -6.70 0.78 -8.96
N GLN A 94 -5.55 0.13 -9.02
CA GLN A 94 -5.31 -1.02 -9.88
C GLN A 94 -4.61 -2.14 -9.14
N ILE A 95 -4.72 -3.35 -9.68
CA ILE A 95 -3.95 -4.51 -9.27
C ILE A 95 -3.43 -5.27 -10.47
N ILE A 96 -2.14 -5.56 -10.45
CA ILE A 96 -1.47 -6.52 -11.32
C ILE A 96 -1.26 -7.79 -10.52
N ARG A 97 -1.84 -8.90 -10.94
CA ARG A 97 -1.49 -10.22 -10.46
C ARG A 97 -0.44 -10.77 -11.41
N ALA A 98 0.83 -10.73 -10.99
CA ALA A 98 1.94 -11.00 -11.90
C ALA A 98 2.03 -12.46 -12.39
N GLY A 99 1.39 -13.39 -11.67
CA GLY A 99 1.28 -14.78 -12.10
C GLY A 99 2.61 -15.40 -12.51
N ASN A 100 2.63 -16.08 -13.65
CA ASN A 100 3.85 -16.70 -14.20
C ASN A 100 4.77 -15.71 -14.92
N GLY A 101 4.41 -14.42 -14.97
CA GLY A 101 5.25 -13.34 -15.49
C GLY A 101 4.50 -12.33 -16.36
N ILE A 102 4.77 -11.05 -16.08
CA ILE A 102 4.27 -9.89 -16.83
C ILE A 102 5.32 -8.80 -16.81
N SER A 103 5.36 -7.95 -17.82
CA SER A 103 6.12 -6.71 -17.77
C SER A 103 5.18 -5.53 -17.89
N HIS A 104 5.44 -4.48 -17.11
CA HIS A 104 4.62 -3.27 -17.14
C HIS A 104 5.46 -2.00 -17.19
N SER A 105 4.82 -0.89 -17.53
CA SER A 105 5.37 0.45 -17.55
C SER A 105 4.35 1.40 -16.92
N GLU A 106 4.81 2.41 -16.20
CA GLU A 106 3.96 3.37 -15.47
C GLU A 106 4.37 4.79 -15.84
N TRP A 107 3.45 5.55 -16.40
CA TRP A 107 3.60 6.98 -16.62
C TRP A 107 2.94 7.73 -15.46
N MET A 108 3.59 8.75 -14.95
CA MET A 108 3.06 9.64 -13.92
C MET A 108 3.10 11.08 -14.41
N ASP A 109 1.95 11.77 -14.32
CA ASP A 109 1.89 13.20 -14.55
C ASP A 109 2.68 13.97 -13.50
N GLN A 110 3.09 15.20 -13.82
CA GLN A 110 3.76 16.08 -12.85
C GLN A 110 2.87 16.30 -11.63
N HIS A 111 3.45 16.13 -10.43
CA HIS A 111 2.77 16.18 -9.13
C HIS A 111 1.77 15.05 -8.87
N ALA A 112 1.77 14.00 -9.69
CA ALA A 112 1.05 12.77 -9.35
C ALA A 112 1.71 12.08 -8.15
N GLU A 113 0.86 11.52 -7.28
CA GLU A 113 1.27 10.75 -6.10
C GLU A 113 0.48 9.46 -6.03
N LEU A 114 1.16 8.37 -5.65
CA LEU A 114 0.53 7.07 -5.50
C LEU A 114 1.19 6.25 -4.37
N PHE A 115 0.44 5.32 -3.83
CA PHE A 115 1.05 4.17 -3.16
C PHE A 115 1.20 3.02 -4.15
N GLN A 116 2.37 2.39 -4.14
CA GLN A 116 2.57 1.08 -4.72
C GLN A 116 2.85 0.09 -3.59
N ILE A 117 1.93 -0.89 -3.44
CA ILE A 117 1.98 -1.87 -2.36
C ILE A 117 2.01 -3.26 -3.00
N TRP A 118 3.01 -4.06 -2.63
CA TRP A 118 3.12 -5.43 -3.13
C TRP A 118 2.77 -6.42 -2.03
N PHE A 119 1.90 -7.32 -2.40
CA PHE A 119 1.54 -8.44 -1.56
C PHE A 119 2.16 -9.73 -2.09
N ASP A 120 2.45 -10.61 -1.14
CA ASP A 120 3.10 -11.90 -1.34
C ASP A 120 2.05 -13.01 -1.20
N PRO A 121 1.37 -13.37 -2.28
CA PRO A 121 0.36 -14.43 -2.29
C PRO A 121 1.03 -15.80 -2.17
N ASN A 122 0.24 -16.87 -2.15
CA ASN A 122 0.78 -18.22 -2.19
C ASN A 122 1.45 -18.50 -3.55
N LEU A 123 2.78 -18.28 -3.62
CA LEU A 123 3.56 -18.39 -4.85
C LEU A 123 3.49 -19.78 -5.50
N GLN A 124 3.28 -20.86 -4.73
CA GLN A 124 3.09 -22.19 -5.30
C GLN A 124 1.85 -22.27 -6.19
N LYS A 125 0.84 -21.45 -5.91
CA LYS A 125 -0.39 -21.36 -6.68
C LYS A 125 -0.27 -20.30 -7.78
N THR A 126 0.13 -19.08 -7.42
CA THR A 126 0.10 -17.95 -8.36
C THR A 126 1.09 -18.07 -9.50
N LEU A 127 2.26 -18.70 -9.28
CA LEU A 127 3.22 -18.97 -10.35
C LEU A 127 2.71 -19.96 -11.42
N GLN A 128 1.62 -20.67 -11.14
CA GLN A 128 0.96 -21.56 -12.11
C GLN A 128 -0.15 -20.84 -12.92
N GLN A 129 -0.50 -19.60 -12.53
CA GLN A 129 -1.56 -18.83 -13.17
C GLN A 129 -1.01 -17.87 -14.21
N PRO A 130 -1.78 -17.57 -15.27
CA PRO A 130 -1.43 -16.47 -16.16
C PRO A 130 -1.53 -15.15 -15.39
N PRO A 131 -0.80 -14.10 -15.81
CA PRO A 131 -0.94 -12.78 -15.23
C PRO A 131 -2.33 -12.20 -15.53
N SER A 132 -2.78 -11.26 -14.70
CA SER A 132 -4.03 -10.54 -14.92
C SER A 132 -3.94 -9.11 -14.37
N TYR A 133 -4.80 -8.25 -14.90
CA TYR A 133 -4.93 -6.85 -14.52
C TYR A 133 -6.39 -6.52 -14.19
N SER A 134 -6.60 -5.65 -13.23
CA SER A 134 -7.91 -5.03 -12.95
C SER A 134 -7.69 -3.61 -12.46
N ASP A 135 -8.59 -2.70 -12.83
CA ASP A 135 -8.67 -1.35 -12.32
C ASP A 135 -10.06 -1.06 -11.75
N TYR A 136 -10.14 -0.03 -10.91
CA TYR A 136 -11.35 0.33 -10.16
C TYR A 136 -11.41 1.84 -10.03
N ASP A 137 -12.52 2.41 -10.44
CA ASP A 137 -12.77 3.85 -10.30
C ASP A 137 -13.03 4.22 -8.82
N ALA A 138 -12.64 5.41 -8.43
CA ALA A 138 -12.76 5.95 -7.08
C ALA A 138 -14.17 5.83 -6.49
N HIS A 139 -15.21 6.02 -7.32
CA HIS A 139 -16.61 5.99 -6.88
C HIS A 139 -17.14 4.58 -6.55
N GLN A 140 -16.41 3.52 -6.91
CA GLN A 140 -16.79 2.14 -6.62
C GLN A 140 -16.45 1.74 -5.18
N PHE A 141 -15.54 2.46 -4.52
CA PHE A 141 -15.12 2.16 -3.16
C PHE A 141 -16.14 2.68 -2.13
N PRO A 142 -16.65 1.82 -1.24
CA PRO A 142 -17.63 2.23 -0.25
C PRO A 142 -17.03 3.21 0.76
N VAL A 143 -17.81 4.23 1.11
CA VAL A 143 -17.45 5.25 2.10
C VAL A 143 -18.46 5.22 3.25
N GLN A 144 -17.95 5.04 4.46
CA GLN A 144 -18.70 5.20 5.70
C GLN A 144 -18.47 6.60 6.25
N ILE A 145 -19.55 7.33 6.52
CA ILE A 145 -19.48 8.63 7.20
C ILE A 145 -19.37 8.37 8.71
N LEU A 146 -18.40 9.01 9.32
CA LEU A 146 -18.12 9.00 10.75
C LEU A 146 -18.53 10.34 11.37
N THR A 147 -18.57 10.43 12.70
CA THR A 147 -18.86 11.69 13.41
C THR A 147 -17.82 12.79 13.08
N SER A 148 -16.55 12.40 12.93
CA SER A 148 -15.43 13.33 12.68
C SER A 148 -14.75 13.10 11.35
N GLY A 149 -15.48 12.63 10.31
CA GLY A 149 -14.86 12.41 9.00
C GLY A 149 -15.43 11.25 8.20
N SER A 150 -14.58 10.49 7.52
CA SER A 150 -15.01 9.36 6.69
C SER A 150 -13.96 8.25 6.63
N LEU A 151 -14.43 7.02 6.48
CA LEU A 151 -13.63 5.82 6.25
C LEU A 151 -14.02 5.22 4.90
N GLN A 152 -13.08 5.20 3.96
CA GLN A 152 -13.25 4.56 2.65
C GLN A 152 -12.57 3.19 2.66
N THR A 153 -13.30 2.14 2.31
CA THR A 153 -12.75 0.78 2.22
C THR A 153 -12.20 0.54 0.81
N LEU A 154 -10.88 0.44 0.69
CA LEU A 154 -10.19 0.18 -0.57
C LEU A 154 -10.05 -1.33 -0.84
N ILE A 155 -9.66 -2.12 0.17
CA ILE A 155 -9.65 -3.58 0.14
C ILE A 155 -10.39 -4.08 1.36
N GLY A 156 -11.35 -5.00 1.18
CA GLY A 156 -12.09 -5.60 2.29
C GLY A 156 -13.58 -5.69 2.02
N PRO A 157 -14.40 -5.93 3.06
CA PRO A 157 -15.82 -6.14 2.90
C PRO A 157 -16.54 -4.99 2.16
N GLY A 158 -17.28 -5.32 1.11
CA GLY A 158 -18.02 -4.35 0.28
C GLY A 158 -17.20 -3.64 -0.79
N SER A 159 -15.87 -3.75 -0.79
CA SER A 159 -15.01 -3.24 -1.85
C SER A 159 -15.09 -4.14 -3.09
N PRO A 160 -15.07 -3.59 -4.31
CA PRO A 160 -14.96 -4.35 -5.53
C PRO A 160 -13.56 -4.94 -5.76
N PHE A 161 -12.56 -4.45 -5.02
CA PHE A 161 -11.15 -4.81 -5.21
C PHE A 161 -10.91 -6.29 -4.89
N GLN A 162 -10.52 -7.07 -5.88
CA GLN A 162 -10.30 -8.51 -5.75
C GLN A 162 -8.80 -8.83 -5.78
N MET A 163 -8.36 -9.70 -4.86
CA MET A 163 -6.97 -10.15 -4.79
C MET A 163 -6.88 -11.61 -4.32
N ASP A 164 -5.75 -12.26 -4.64
CA ASP A 164 -5.49 -13.65 -4.24
C ASP A 164 -4.84 -13.74 -2.85
N THR A 165 -4.17 -12.66 -2.40
CA THR A 165 -3.55 -12.59 -1.07
C THR A 165 -4.64 -12.49 -0.01
N PRO A 166 -4.75 -13.48 0.89
CA PRO A 166 -5.84 -13.53 1.87
C PRO A 166 -5.62 -12.58 3.06
N GLY A 167 -6.73 -12.15 3.67
CA GLY A 167 -6.76 -11.50 4.98
C GLY A 167 -6.32 -10.04 4.96
N ILE A 168 -6.23 -9.41 3.79
CA ILE A 168 -5.92 -8.00 3.67
C ILE A 168 -7.19 -7.16 3.81
N GLN A 169 -7.09 -6.11 4.62
CA GLN A 169 -8.05 -5.00 4.64
C GLN A 169 -7.27 -3.70 4.53
N PHE A 170 -7.69 -2.81 3.65
CA PHE A 170 -7.03 -1.53 3.44
C PHE A 170 -8.05 -0.42 3.33
N SER A 171 -7.86 0.64 4.10
CA SER A 171 -8.80 1.76 4.17
C SER A 171 -8.08 3.09 4.18
N LYS A 172 -8.73 4.11 3.60
CA LYS A 172 -8.38 5.52 3.74
C LYS A 172 -9.29 6.14 4.78
N LEU A 173 -8.70 6.74 5.81
CA LEU A 173 -9.39 7.48 6.86
C LEU A 173 -9.09 8.97 6.69
N VAL A 174 -10.13 9.76 6.59
CA VAL A 174 -10.06 11.23 6.58
C VAL A 174 -10.79 11.71 7.83
N LEU A 175 -10.09 12.40 8.71
CA LEU A 175 -10.65 12.96 9.94
C LEU A 175 -10.51 14.48 9.94
N ASP A 176 -11.56 15.17 10.36
CA ASP A 176 -11.50 16.53 10.88
C ASP A 176 -11.07 16.49 12.35
N ALA A 177 -10.91 17.66 13.01
CA ALA A 177 -10.54 17.68 14.43
C ALA A 177 -11.51 16.84 15.27
N GLY A 178 -10.95 15.90 16.06
CA GLY A 178 -11.75 14.96 16.86
C GLY A 178 -11.06 13.61 17.00
N GLY A 179 -11.83 12.58 17.28
CA GLY A 179 -11.34 11.22 17.46
C GLY A 179 -12.24 10.15 16.85
N VAL A 180 -11.68 8.98 16.66
CA VAL A 180 -12.38 7.76 16.25
C VAL A 180 -11.72 6.54 16.87
N ASP A 181 -12.55 5.60 17.28
CA ASP A 181 -12.15 4.28 17.73
C ASP A 181 -12.53 3.26 16.67
N LEU A 182 -11.56 2.55 16.13
CA LEU A 182 -11.76 1.53 15.11
C LEU A 182 -11.46 0.14 15.67
N PRO A 183 -12.40 -0.81 15.59
CA PRO A 183 -12.12 -2.17 16.00
C PRO A 183 -11.09 -2.83 15.07
N LEU A 184 -10.14 -3.55 15.64
CA LEU A 184 -9.13 -4.30 14.94
C LEU A 184 -9.28 -5.80 15.17
N ASN A 185 -8.86 -6.60 14.21
CA ASN A 185 -8.68 -8.03 14.42
C ASN A 185 -7.37 -8.26 15.20
N PRO A 186 -7.41 -8.80 16.44
CA PRO A 186 -6.21 -8.99 17.26
C PRO A 186 -5.21 -10.00 16.67
N SER A 187 -5.63 -10.82 15.70
CA SER A 187 -4.75 -11.75 14.96
C SER A 187 -4.13 -11.12 13.72
N SER A 188 -4.33 -9.81 13.51
CA SER A 188 -3.74 -9.05 12.41
C SER A 188 -2.62 -8.14 12.90
N THR A 189 -1.69 -7.85 12.00
CA THR A 189 -0.77 -6.72 12.10
C THR A 189 -1.44 -5.53 11.42
N THR A 190 -1.48 -4.40 12.11
CA THR A 190 -2.02 -3.14 11.56
C THR A 190 -0.88 -2.23 11.17
N SER A 191 -0.86 -1.80 9.92
CA SER A 191 0.09 -0.84 9.36
C SER A 191 -0.63 0.47 9.12
N ILE A 192 -0.03 1.59 9.51
CA ILE A 192 -0.59 2.93 9.32
C ILE A 192 0.42 3.77 8.56
N TYR A 193 0.00 4.42 7.49
CA TYR A 193 0.73 5.48 6.83
C TYR A 193 -0.01 6.79 7.06
N LEU A 194 0.60 7.76 7.73
CA LEU A 194 0.03 9.09 7.90
C LEU A 194 0.42 9.96 6.70
N LEU A 195 -0.53 10.22 5.82
CA LEU A 195 -0.28 10.97 4.59
C LEU A 195 -0.21 12.47 4.84
N GLU A 196 -1.15 13.02 5.59
CA GLU A 196 -1.27 14.45 5.88
C GLU A 196 -1.71 14.67 7.33
N GLY A 197 -1.17 15.71 7.97
CA GLY A 197 -1.49 16.11 9.35
C GLY A 197 -0.65 15.38 10.39
N ASP A 198 -1.12 15.43 11.64
CA ASP A 198 -0.53 14.76 12.80
C ASP A 198 -1.64 14.05 13.58
N ALA A 199 -1.34 12.92 14.19
CA ALA A 199 -2.30 12.16 14.98
C ALA A 199 -1.67 11.61 16.28
N LEU A 200 -2.51 11.45 17.30
CA LEU A 200 -2.25 10.54 18.41
C LEU A 200 -2.90 9.20 18.05
N VAL A 201 -2.11 8.14 17.99
CA VAL A 201 -2.56 6.78 17.73
C VAL A 201 -2.21 5.93 18.94
N ASN A 202 -3.24 5.42 19.63
CA ASN A 202 -3.06 4.68 20.90
C ASN A 202 -2.13 5.41 21.89
N GLY A 203 -2.22 6.75 21.93
CA GLY A 203 -1.41 7.60 22.81
C GLY A 203 -0.03 7.99 22.28
N GLU A 204 0.43 7.45 21.17
CA GLU A 204 1.70 7.79 20.53
C GLU A 204 1.51 8.79 19.40
N VAL A 205 2.44 9.75 19.29
CA VAL A 205 2.41 10.79 18.23
C VAL A 205 2.97 10.22 16.93
N ILE A 206 2.18 10.27 15.87
CA ILE A 206 2.64 10.03 14.50
C ILE A 206 2.46 11.29 13.64
N ARG A 207 3.39 11.55 12.75
CA ARG A 207 3.47 12.76 11.91
C ARG A 207 3.35 12.43 10.45
N THR A 208 3.13 13.46 9.65
CA THR A 208 3.11 13.33 8.17
C THR A 208 4.30 12.52 7.65
N SER A 209 3.98 11.53 6.82
CA SER A 209 4.88 10.54 6.22
C SER A 209 5.45 9.49 7.17
N ASP A 210 5.11 9.50 8.46
CA ASP A 210 5.45 8.39 9.34
C ASP A 210 4.67 7.13 8.97
N PHE A 211 5.33 5.99 9.19
CA PHE A 211 4.73 4.67 9.07
C PHE A 211 4.74 3.99 10.45
N ALA A 212 3.63 3.41 10.84
CA ALA A 212 3.55 2.70 12.11
C ALA A 212 3.06 1.26 11.93
N VAL A 213 3.62 0.35 12.73
CA VAL A 213 3.19 -1.05 12.79
C VAL A 213 2.71 -1.35 14.21
N ILE A 214 1.50 -1.89 14.32
CA ILE A 214 0.83 -2.17 15.58
C ILE A 214 0.42 -3.64 15.61
N THR A 215 0.66 -4.31 16.72
CA THR A 215 0.25 -5.68 16.98
C THR A 215 -0.35 -5.82 18.36
N GLU A 216 -1.03 -6.95 18.63
CA GLU A 216 -1.55 -7.31 19.95
C GLU A 216 -2.55 -6.27 20.51
N THR A 217 -3.41 -5.74 19.67
CA THR A 217 -4.53 -4.87 20.08
C THR A 217 -5.78 -5.20 19.27
N ASN A 218 -6.92 -4.97 19.88
CA ASN A 218 -8.24 -5.10 19.26
C ASN A 218 -8.92 -3.74 19.00
N LEU A 219 -8.23 -2.65 19.35
CA LEU A 219 -8.75 -1.29 19.19
C LEU A 219 -7.65 -0.36 18.68
N LEU A 220 -8.01 0.48 17.75
CA LEU A 220 -7.20 1.59 17.25
C LEU A 220 -7.89 2.90 17.64
N GLU A 221 -7.31 3.57 18.64
CA GLU A 221 -7.76 4.88 19.11
C GLU A 221 -6.98 5.96 18.36
N ILE A 222 -7.68 6.81 17.61
CA ILE A 222 -7.06 7.89 16.83
C ILE A 222 -7.66 9.22 17.28
N THR A 223 -6.81 10.18 17.61
CA THR A 223 -7.18 11.56 17.90
C THR A 223 -6.39 12.51 17.02
N VAL A 224 -7.07 13.45 16.37
CA VAL A 224 -6.47 14.47 15.50
C VAL A 224 -6.94 15.87 15.90
N PHE A 225 -6.08 16.89 15.72
CA PHE A 225 -6.36 18.27 16.10
C PHE A 225 -6.68 19.17 14.90
N ALA A 226 -6.46 18.67 13.70
CA ALA A 226 -6.78 19.30 12.43
C ALA A 226 -7.12 18.21 11.41
N GLN A 227 -7.52 18.60 10.20
CA GLN A 227 -7.77 17.63 9.13
C GLN A 227 -6.54 16.76 8.91
N THR A 228 -6.76 15.45 8.91
CA THR A 228 -5.70 14.44 8.85
C THR A 228 -6.13 13.29 7.95
N ILE A 229 -5.20 12.79 7.16
CA ILE A 229 -5.42 11.65 6.24
C ILE A 229 -4.47 10.52 6.60
N LEU A 230 -5.06 9.36 6.94
CA LEU A 230 -4.32 8.14 7.23
C LEU A 230 -4.76 7.01 6.30
N TYR A 231 -3.83 6.11 6.03
CA TYR A 231 -4.12 4.83 5.38
C TYR A 231 -3.83 3.71 6.37
N ILE A 232 -4.79 2.82 6.53
CA ILE A 232 -4.75 1.74 7.54
C ILE A 232 -4.87 0.41 6.82
N LEU A 233 -3.85 -0.43 6.96
CA LEU A 233 -3.80 -1.77 6.38
C LEU A 233 -3.74 -2.80 7.49
N GLN A 234 -4.64 -3.78 7.48
CA GLN A 234 -4.57 -4.97 8.30
C GLN A 234 -4.14 -6.16 7.43
N SER A 235 -3.16 -6.92 7.92
CA SER A 235 -2.70 -8.17 7.32
C SER A 235 -2.62 -9.26 8.38
N PRO A 236 -2.82 -10.56 8.07
CA PRO A 236 -2.77 -11.62 9.07
C PRO A 236 -1.37 -11.68 9.69
N GLN A 237 -1.26 -11.82 11.01
CA GLN A 237 0.06 -11.96 11.66
C GLN A 237 0.83 -13.16 11.11
N GLN A 238 0.11 -14.24 10.82
CA GLN A 238 0.68 -15.45 10.25
C GLN A 238 -0.17 -15.91 9.06
N PRO A 239 0.30 -15.72 7.82
CA PRO A 239 -0.30 -16.35 6.65
C PRO A 239 -0.29 -17.87 6.79
N ASP A 240 -1.28 -18.55 6.23
CA ASP A 240 -1.41 -20.02 6.23
C ASP A 240 -0.51 -20.72 5.21
N TYR A 241 0.40 -19.98 4.58
CA TYR A 241 1.40 -20.46 3.63
C TYR A 241 2.76 -19.78 3.89
N THR A 242 3.83 -20.35 3.35
CA THR A 242 5.17 -19.75 3.43
C THR A 242 5.29 -18.62 2.41
N THR A 243 5.41 -17.39 2.89
CA THR A 243 5.64 -16.19 2.06
C THR A 243 7.07 -16.17 1.50
N TYR A 244 7.29 -15.45 0.41
CA TYR A 244 8.60 -15.28 -0.20
C TYR A 244 9.64 -14.76 0.80
N ALA A 245 9.26 -13.78 1.60
CA ALA A 245 10.14 -13.19 2.61
C ALA A 245 10.55 -14.17 3.74
N ARG A 246 9.80 -15.26 3.92
CA ARG A 246 10.07 -16.32 4.92
C ARG A 246 10.64 -17.60 4.31
N GLN A 247 10.84 -17.65 2.99
CA GLN A 247 11.50 -18.80 2.38
C GLN A 247 12.95 -18.87 2.86
N PRO A 248 13.47 -20.06 3.20
CA PRO A 248 14.89 -20.23 3.48
C PRO A 248 15.69 -19.75 2.26
N LEU A 249 16.67 -18.89 2.48
CA LEU A 249 17.62 -18.54 1.43
C LEU A 249 18.31 -19.84 1.02
N HIS A 250 18.02 -20.33 -0.18
CA HIS A 250 18.84 -21.42 -0.75
C HIS A 250 20.23 -20.83 -0.94
N PRO A 251 21.27 -21.44 -0.35
CA PRO A 251 22.64 -21.03 -0.68
C PRO A 251 22.84 -21.22 -2.19
N GLN A 252 23.21 -20.12 -2.86
CA GLN A 252 23.67 -20.15 -4.26
C GLN A 252 25.01 -20.83 -4.36
#